data_7bc4ff4c978df444182ff1e5ac893af0
#
_entry.id   7bc4ff4c978df444182ff1e5ac893af0
#
_cell.length_a   1.000
_cell.length_b   1.000
_cell.length_c   1.000
_cell.angle_alpha   90.00
_cell.angle_beta   90.00
_cell.angle_gamma   90.00
#
_symmetry.space_group_name_H-M   'P 1'
#
loop_
_entity.id
_entity.type
_entity.pdbx_description
1 polymer ?
#
loop_
_entity_poly.entity_id
_entity_poly.type
_entity_poly.pdbx_seq_one_letter_code
_entity_poly.pdbx_strand_id
1 'polypeptide(L)'
;MNVTATELPGVLIIEPKVFGDERGFFYESFNARDFAQATGLQPQFVQDNHSRSQKGVLRGLHYQIEHAQGKLVRVTAGEVLDVAVDIRRSSPNFGRWASVRLSADNSRQLWIPPGFAHGFVVLSDYAEFLYKTTDYYTPAAERCIRWNDSELDIDWQLDGTPTLSAKDQNGKDLRDAELFP
;
A
#
# COMPACT_ATOMS: atom_id res chain seq x y z
N MET A 1 -6.65 -13.51 13.52
CA MET A 1 -6.48 -12.32 12.67
C MET A 1 -7.35 -11.23 13.25
N ASN A 2 -6.80 -10.06 13.51
CA ASN A 2 -7.53 -8.86 13.93
C ASN A 2 -7.59 -7.89 12.75
N VAL A 3 -8.72 -7.18 12.58
CA VAL A 3 -8.93 -6.23 11.49
C VAL A 3 -9.40 -4.91 12.06
N THR A 4 -8.71 -3.84 11.69
CA THR A 4 -9.04 -2.48 12.10
C THR A 4 -9.23 -1.59 10.86
N ALA A 5 -10.35 -0.86 10.81
CA ALA A 5 -10.55 0.13 9.76
C ALA A 5 -9.58 1.30 9.94
N THR A 6 -9.08 1.83 8.83
CA THR A 6 -8.38 3.12 8.84
C THR A 6 -9.40 4.27 8.76
N GLU A 7 -8.92 5.51 8.80
CA GLU A 7 -9.75 6.70 8.57
C GLU A 7 -10.28 6.77 7.12
N LEU A 8 -9.70 6.00 6.21
CA LEU A 8 -10.10 5.93 4.80
C LEU A 8 -10.93 4.66 4.55
N PRO A 9 -12.26 4.78 4.36
CA PRO A 9 -13.13 3.63 4.20
C PRO A 9 -12.70 2.68 3.10
N GLY A 10 -12.67 1.37 3.43
CA GLY A 10 -12.24 0.31 2.53
C GLY A 10 -10.78 -0.10 2.69
N VAL A 11 -9.92 0.77 3.24
CA VAL A 11 -8.54 0.46 3.59
C VAL A 11 -8.50 -0.14 5.00
N LEU A 12 -7.93 -1.35 5.14
CA LEU A 12 -7.98 -2.12 6.39
C LEU A 12 -6.57 -2.50 6.86
N ILE A 13 -6.32 -2.29 8.15
CA ILE A 13 -5.15 -2.83 8.84
C ILE A 13 -5.46 -4.26 9.25
N ILE A 14 -4.61 -5.20 8.84
CA ILE A 14 -4.71 -6.61 9.16
C ILE A 14 -3.57 -6.99 10.10
N GLU A 15 -3.89 -7.49 11.29
CA GLU A 15 -2.92 -7.96 12.26
C GLU A 15 -3.03 -9.48 12.39
N PRO A 16 -2.07 -10.26 11.86
CA PRO A 16 -2.07 -11.71 12.00
C PRO A 16 -1.84 -12.10 13.47
N LYS A 17 -2.28 -13.29 13.85
CA LYS A 17 -1.90 -13.86 15.14
C LYS A 17 -0.48 -14.40 15.05
N VAL A 18 0.45 -13.77 15.74
CA VAL A 18 1.85 -14.18 15.81
C VAL A 18 2.05 -15.10 17.02
N PHE A 19 2.70 -16.24 16.79
CA PHE A 19 3.12 -17.18 17.83
C PHE A 19 4.63 -17.12 17.97
N GLY A 20 5.14 -16.77 19.15
CA GLY A 20 6.57 -16.67 19.43
C GLY A 20 7.00 -17.66 20.51
N ASP A 21 8.23 -18.21 20.38
CA ASP A 21 8.93 -19.00 21.38
C ASP A 21 10.45 -18.76 21.27
N GLU A 22 11.27 -19.51 22.02
CA GLU A 22 12.74 -19.39 22.01
C GLU A 22 13.40 -19.63 20.63
N ARG A 23 12.71 -20.24 19.67
CA ARG A 23 13.19 -20.48 18.29
C ARG A 23 12.89 -19.31 17.36
N GLY A 24 12.05 -18.33 17.76
CA GLY A 24 11.59 -17.21 16.95
C GLY A 24 10.07 -17.11 16.91
N PHE A 25 9.51 -16.83 15.75
CA PHE A 25 8.06 -16.66 15.58
C PHE A 25 7.52 -17.43 14.38
N PHE A 26 6.21 -17.69 14.42
CA PHE A 26 5.43 -18.21 13.32
C PHE A 26 4.09 -17.47 13.23
N TYR A 27 3.64 -17.15 12.03
CA TYR A 27 2.27 -16.74 11.75
C TYR A 27 1.85 -17.08 10.32
N GLU A 28 0.57 -17.29 10.10
CA GLU A 28 0.01 -17.36 8.76
C GLU A 28 -0.04 -15.95 8.19
N SER A 29 0.80 -15.66 7.22
CA SER A 29 0.84 -14.34 6.58
C SER A 29 -0.37 -14.06 5.67
N PHE A 30 -1.04 -15.12 5.18
CA PHE A 30 -2.31 -15.06 4.49
C PHE A 30 -3.03 -16.40 4.58
N ASN A 31 -4.32 -16.34 4.89
CA ASN A 31 -5.25 -17.46 4.84
C ASN A 31 -6.57 -16.91 4.27
N ALA A 32 -6.96 -17.38 3.07
CA ALA A 32 -8.10 -16.83 2.34
C ALA A 32 -9.43 -16.95 3.11
N ARG A 33 -9.64 -18.07 3.81
CA ARG A 33 -10.85 -18.28 4.63
C ARG A 33 -10.91 -17.31 5.82
N ASP A 34 -9.81 -17.20 6.55
CA ASP A 34 -9.73 -16.35 7.75
C ASP A 34 -9.79 -14.88 7.37
N PHE A 35 -9.18 -14.50 6.24
CA PHE A 35 -9.30 -13.16 5.67
C PHE A 35 -10.75 -12.83 5.32
N ALA A 36 -11.44 -13.73 4.61
CA ALA A 36 -12.85 -13.56 4.25
C ALA A 36 -13.75 -13.46 5.48
N GLN A 37 -13.51 -14.28 6.49
CA GLN A 37 -14.28 -14.26 7.74
C GLN A 37 -14.09 -12.95 8.50
N ALA A 38 -12.86 -12.42 8.54
CA ALA A 38 -12.52 -11.21 9.31
C ALA A 38 -12.91 -9.91 8.60
N THR A 39 -12.84 -9.87 7.26
CA THR A 39 -13.06 -8.65 6.46
C THR A 39 -14.39 -8.63 5.72
N GLY A 40 -15.02 -9.77 5.50
CA GLY A 40 -16.16 -9.93 4.59
C GLY A 40 -15.76 -9.90 3.09
N LEU A 41 -14.47 -9.86 2.77
CA LEU A 41 -13.94 -9.75 1.41
C LEU A 41 -13.36 -11.09 0.95
N GLN A 42 -13.48 -11.39 -0.35
CA GLN A 42 -12.93 -12.60 -0.96
C GLN A 42 -12.08 -12.29 -2.19
N PRO A 43 -10.97 -11.52 -2.03
CA PRO A 43 -10.10 -11.20 -3.15
C PRO A 43 -9.41 -12.47 -3.69
N GLN A 44 -9.35 -12.59 -5.02
CA GLN A 44 -8.52 -13.60 -5.66
C GLN A 44 -7.17 -12.98 -5.96
N PHE A 45 -6.12 -13.42 -5.28
CA PHE A 45 -4.77 -12.96 -5.54
C PHE A 45 -4.12 -13.79 -6.64
N VAL A 46 -3.56 -13.11 -7.64
CA VAL A 46 -2.99 -13.73 -8.86
C VAL A 46 -1.50 -13.50 -9.03
N GLN A 47 -0.92 -12.54 -8.30
CA GLN A 47 0.50 -12.16 -8.42
C GLN A 47 1.05 -11.75 -7.06
N ASP A 48 2.28 -12.20 -6.76
CA ASP A 48 3.09 -11.74 -5.62
C ASP A 48 4.27 -10.91 -6.13
N ASN A 49 4.59 -9.85 -5.40
CA ASN A 49 5.73 -8.99 -5.67
C ASN A 49 6.59 -8.82 -4.41
N HIS A 50 7.90 -8.69 -4.60
CA HIS A 50 8.86 -8.46 -3.54
C HIS A 50 9.87 -7.40 -3.99
N SER A 51 10.06 -6.37 -3.16
CA SER A 51 11.08 -5.34 -3.40
C SER A 51 11.90 -5.08 -2.13
N ARG A 52 13.16 -4.66 -2.32
CA ARG A 52 14.03 -4.13 -1.29
C ARG A 52 14.41 -2.70 -1.65
N SER A 53 14.37 -1.80 -0.68
CA SER A 53 14.65 -0.38 -0.88
C SER A 53 15.41 0.18 0.32
N GLN A 54 16.32 1.13 0.07
CA GLN A 54 17.10 1.81 1.09
C GLN A 54 16.28 2.92 1.75
N LYS A 55 16.74 3.44 2.90
CA LYS A 55 16.15 4.57 3.62
C LYS A 55 15.90 5.76 2.71
N GLY A 56 14.72 6.38 2.85
CA GLY A 56 14.32 7.54 2.07
C GLY A 56 13.89 7.25 0.64
N VAL A 57 13.94 5.99 0.17
CA VAL A 57 13.32 5.61 -1.12
C VAL A 57 11.80 5.69 -0.97
N LEU A 58 11.17 6.44 -1.87
CA LEU A 58 9.72 6.51 -2.02
C LEU A 58 9.31 5.91 -3.36
N ARG A 59 8.30 5.06 -3.33
CA ARG A 59 7.67 4.45 -4.52
C ARG A 59 6.20 4.82 -4.52
N GLY A 60 5.72 5.43 -5.57
CA GLY A 60 4.30 5.80 -5.71
C GLY A 60 4.08 7.25 -6.14
N LEU A 61 2.83 7.63 -6.20
CA LEU A 61 1.60 6.87 -5.93
C LEU A 61 1.14 6.10 -7.18
N HIS A 62 1.12 4.78 -7.14
CA HIS A 62 0.86 3.92 -8.30
C HIS A 62 -0.54 3.30 -8.29
N TYR A 63 -1.15 3.21 -9.45
CA TYR A 63 -2.40 2.49 -9.70
C TYR A 63 -2.47 2.04 -11.16
N GLN A 64 -3.38 1.13 -11.47
CA GLN A 64 -3.73 0.75 -12.84
C GLN A 64 -5.16 1.23 -13.13
N ILE A 65 -5.32 2.03 -14.20
CA ILE A 65 -6.63 2.58 -14.57
C ILE A 65 -7.54 1.52 -15.19
N GLU A 66 -6.96 0.55 -15.87
CA GLU A 66 -7.57 -0.69 -16.31
C GLU A 66 -6.90 -1.84 -15.56
N HIS A 67 -7.58 -2.97 -15.37
CA HIS A 67 -7.06 -4.06 -14.54
C HIS A 67 -6.69 -3.60 -13.13
N ALA A 68 -7.60 -2.84 -12.52
CA ALA A 68 -7.37 -2.21 -11.23
C ALA A 68 -7.07 -3.25 -10.14
N GLN A 69 -5.94 -3.07 -9.47
CA GLN A 69 -5.43 -4.02 -8.49
C GLN A 69 -5.86 -3.67 -7.07
N GLY A 70 -6.51 -4.60 -6.38
CA GLY A 70 -6.49 -4.64 -4.92
C GLY A 70 -5.15 -5.17 -4.45
N LYS A 71 -4.62 -4.66 -3.35
CA LYS A 71 -3.29 -5.02 -2.82
C LYS A 71 -3.37 -5.42 -1.36
N LEU A 72 -2.69 -6.51 -1.00
CA LEU A 72 -2.42 -6.85 0.40
C LEU A 72 -0.91 -6.76 0.61
N VAL A 73 -0.47 -5.74 1.35
CA VAL A 73 0.93 -5.38 1.49
C VAL A 73 1.45 -5.67 2.89
N ARG A 74 2.74 -5.98 3.02
CA ARG A 74 3.43 -6.21 4.30
C ARG A 74 4.92 -5.93 4.19
N VAL A 75 5.56 -5.70 5.33
CA VAL A 75 7.01 -5.54 5.47
C VAL A 75 7.59 -6.75 6.20
N THR A 76 8.66 -7.34 5.67
CA THR A 76 9.35 -8.51 6.26
C THR A 76 10.73 -8.17 6.83
N ALA A 77 11.24 -6.97 6.51
CA ALA A 77 12.44 -6.40 7.12
C ALA A 77 12.33 -4.87 7.10
N GLY A 78 12.72 -4.23 8.20
CA GLY A 78 12.66 -2.78 8.35
C GLY A 78 11.25 -2.23 8.56
N GLU A 79 11.07 -0.94 8.23
CA GLU A 79 9.84 -0.18 8.45
C GLU A 79 9.58 0.78 7.28
N VAL A 80 8.31 0.93 6.91
CA VAL A 80 7.83 1.92 5.94
C VAL A 80 6.65 2.71 6.49
N LEU A 81 6.43 3.91 5.99
CA LEU A 81 5.14 4.58 6.00
C LEU A 81 4.44 4.23 4.70
N ASP A 82 3.34 3.50 4.79
CA ASP A 82 2.52 3.08 3.65
C ASP A 82 1.32 4.01 3.51
N VAL A 83 1.00 4.44 2.30
CA VAL A 83 -0.03 5.45 2.01
C VAL A 83 -0.97 4.95 0.93
N ALA A 84 -2.26 5.03 1.21
CA ALA A 84 -3.34 4.80 0.24
C ALA A 84 -4.17 6.08 0.05
N VAL A 85 -4.52 6.40 -1.19
CA VAL A 85 -5.31 7.59 -1.57
C VAL A 85 -6.54 7.15 -2.34
N ASP A 86 -7.73 7.60 -1.95
CA ASP A 86 -8.95 7.38 -2.72
C ASP A 86 -8.96 8.27 -3.97
N ILE A 87 -8.90 7.64 -5.15
CA ILE A 87 -8.86 8.34 -6.43
C ILE A 87 -10.09 8.08 -7.30
N ARG A 88 -11.20 7.67 -6.69
CA ARG A 88 -12.51 7.49 -7.33
C ARG A 88 -13.28 8.82 -7.28
N ARG A 89 -13.53 9.44 -8.43
CA ARG A 89 -14.18 10.77 -8.52
C ARG A 89 -15.57 10.82 -7.89
N SER A 90 -16.32 9.71 -7.96
CA SER A 90 -17.65 9.59 -7.36
C SER A 90 -17.64 9.32 -5.84
N SER A 91 -16.46 9.06 -5.26
CA SER A 91 -16.34 8.78 -3.82
C SER A 91 -16.50 10.06 -2.98
N PRO A 92 -17.23 10.02 -1.85
CA PRO A 92 -17.27 11.12 -0.89
C PRO A 92 -15.90 11.34 -0.20
N ASN A 93 -14.97 10.40 -0.35
CA ASN A 93 -13.60 10.48 0.17
C ASN A 93 -12.56 10.76 -0.91
N PHE A 94 -12.97 11.18 -2.10
CA PHE A 94 -12.05 11.51 -3.19
C PHE A 94 -10.94 12.47 -2.72
N GLY A 95 -9.68 12.13 -3.03
CA GLY A 95 -8.50 12.90 -2.62
C GLY A 95 -8.11 12.74 -1.14
N ARG A 96 -8.89 12.02 -0.33
CA ARG A 96 -8.48 11.69 1.04
C ARG A 96 -7.50 10.52 1.04
N TRP A 97 -6.60 10.52 2.01
CA TRP A 97 -5.60 9.47 2.18
C TRP A 97 -5.54 8.96 3.62
N ALA A 98 -4.98 7.77 3.77
CA ALA A 98 -4.61 7.20 5.06
C ALA A 98 -3.16 6.73 5.00
N SER A 99 -2.43 6.86 6.11
CA SER A 99 -1.08 6.34 6.25
C SER A 99 -0.98 5.36 7.41
N VAL A 100 -0.19 4.30 7.22
CA VAL A 100 0.02 3.27 8.24
C VAL A 100 1.49 2.89 8.29
N ARG A 101 2.08 2.84 9.49
CA ARG A 101 3.43 2.26 9.67
C ARG A 101 3.35 0.76 9.63
N LEU A 102 4.05 0.17 8.65
CA LEU A 102 4.21 -1.27 8.50
C LEU A 102 5.67 -1.63 8.76
N SER A 103 5.91 -2.63 9.58
CA SER A 103 7.26 -3.09 9.91
C SER A 103 7.31 -4.60 10.12
N ALA A 104 8.53 -5.16 10.05
CA ALA A 104 8.77 -6.54 10.45
C ALA A 104 8.35 -6.77 11.92
N ASP A 105 8.57 -5.78 12.79
CA ASP A 105 8.30 -5.89 14.23
C ASP A 105 6.81 -5.91 14.55
N ASN A 106 6.00 -5.07 13.86
CA ASN A 106 4.57 -5.02 14.14
C ASN A 106 3.75 -6.07 13.36
N SER A 107 4.35 -6.72 12.37
CA SER A 107 3.72 -7.74 11.51
C SER A 107 2.41 -7.30 10.85
N ARG A 108 2.10 -6.00 10.84
CA ARG A 108 0.90 -5.46 10.24
C ARG A 108 0.93 -5.59 8.72
N GLN A 109 -0.25 -5.79 8.18
CA GLN A 109 -0.49 -5.75 6.74
C GLN A 109 -1.55 -4.70 6.44
N LEU A 110 -1.56 -4.17 5.22
CA LEU A 110 -2.57 -3.23 4.77
C LEU A 110 -3.30 -3.81 3.55
N TRP A 111 -4.62 -3.87 3.64
CA TRP A 111 -5.48 -4.11 2.48
C TRP A 111 -5.86 -2.78 1.86
N ILE A 112 -5.58 -2.64 0.57
CA ILE A 112 -5.90 -1.47 -0.26
C ILE A 112 -6.79 -1.96 -1.41
N PRO A 113 -8.07 -1.56 -1.48
CA PRO A 113 -8.96 -2.03 -2.54
C PRO A 113 -8.62 -1.42 -3.92
N PRO A 114 -9.15 -2.00 -5.02
CA PRO A 114 -9.12 -1.33 -6.33
C PRO A 114 -9.75 0.06 -6.27
N GLY A 115 -9.25 0.99 -7.08
CA GLY A 115 -9.73 2.37 -7.09
C GLY A 115 -8.94 3.33 -6.19
N PHE A 116 -7.85 2.83 -5.61
CA PHE A 116 -6.94 3.62 -4.78
C PHE A 116 -5.56 3.72 -5.43
N ALA A 117 -4.90 4.87 -5.28
CA ALA A 117 -3.47 5.01 -5.54
C ALA A 117 -2.70 4.62 -4.27
N HIS A 118 -1.51 4.04 -4.46
CA HIS A 118 -0.72 3.46 -3.38
C HIS A 118 0.76 3.84 -3.51
N GLY A 119 1.38 4.12 -2.39
CA GLY A 119 2.82 4.35 -2.30
C GLY A 119 3.33 4.13 -0.89
N PHE A 120 4.66 4.07 -0.76
CA PHE A 120 5.31 3.98 0.54
C PHE A 120 6.67 4.67 0.54
N VAL A 121 7.13 5.05 1.72
CA VAL A 121 8.49 5.53 1.94
C VAL A 121 9.19 4.70 3.00
N VAL A 122 10.47 4.39 2.79
CA VAL A 122 11.29 3.61 3.73
C VAL A 122 11.81 4.50 4.85
N LEU A 123 11.50 4.15 6.10
CA LEU A 123 11.88 4.89 7.30
C LEU A 123 13.14 4.30 7.98
N SER A 124 13.35 2.99 7.93
CA SER A 124 14.53 2.29 8.44
C SER A 124 15.69 2.33 7.44
N ASP A 125 16.87 1.80 7.77
CA ASP A 125 18.03 1.76 6.88
C ASP A 125 17.72 1.10 5.53
N TYR A 126 16.88 0.07 5.56
CA TYR A 126 16.26 -0.55 4.39
C TYR A 126 14.93 -1.20 4.77
N ALA A 127 14.10 -1.49 3.80
CA ALA A 127 12.91 -2.31 4.01
C ALA A 127 12.74 -3.34 2.89
N GLU A 128 12.22 -4.52 3.25
CA GLU A 128 11.72 -5.51 2.31
C GLU A 128 10.20 -5.50 2.34
N PHE A 129 9.62 -5.23 1.18
CA PHE A 129 8.20 -4.96 0.98
C PHE A 129 7.62 -6.01 0.03
N LEU A 130 6.64 -6.75 0.53
CA LEU A 130 5.94 -7.80 -0.20
C LEU A 130 4.47 -7.42 -0.38
N TYR A 131 3.91 -7.74 -1.53
CA TYR A 131 2.48 -7.54 -1.73
C TYR A 131 1.87 -8.51 -2.74
N LYS A 132 0.63 -8.90 -2.44
CA LYS A 132 -0.25 -9.67 -3.33
C LYS A 132 -1.13 -8.71 -4.10
N THR A 133 -1.46 -9.02 -5.35
CA THR A 133 -2.38 -8.23 -6.18
C THR A 133 -3.53 -9.08 -6.71
N THR A 134 -4.70 -8.45 -6.87
CA THR A 134 -5.91 -9.12 -7.37
C THR A 134 -6.01 -9.17 -8.89
N ASP A 135 -5.12 -8.49 -9.60
CA ASP A 135 -4.99 -8.55 -11.05
C ASP A 135 -3.51 -8.49 -11.44
N TYR A 136 -3.21 -8.84 -12.67
CA TYR A 136 -1.83 -8.86 -13.18
C TYR A 136 -1.31 -7.46 -13.45
N TYR A 137 0.01 -7.31 -13.37
CA TYR A 137 0.67 -6.07 -13.76
C TYR A 137 0.54 -5.85 -15.27
N THR A 138 -0.05 -4.72 -15.62
CA THR A 138 -0.27 -4.29 -17.00
C THR A 138 0.40 -2.93 -17.21
N PRO A 139 1.63 -2.90 -17.77
CA PRO A 139 2.41 -1.65 -17.91
C PRO A 139 1.67 -0.52 -18.62
N ALA A 140 0.87 -0.84 -19.65
CA ALA A 140 0.10 0.15 -20.41
C ALA A 140 -1.00 0.84 -19.57
N ALA A 141 -1.54 0.14 -18.56
CA ALA A 141 -2.58 0.64 -17.67
C ALA A 141 -2.01 1.38 -16.45
N GLU A 142 -0.70 1.28 -16.19
CA GLU A 142 -0.10 1.90 -15.02
C GLU A 142 -0.10 3.42 -15.09
N ARG A 143 -0.42 4.04 -13.97
CA ARG A 143 -0.40 5.50 -13.77
C ARG A 143 0.32 5.84 -12.47
N CYS A 144 0.82 7.08 -12.41
CA CYS A 144 1.49 7.60 -11.22
C CYS A 144 1.00 9.02 -10.92
N ILE A 145 0.53 9.22 -9.69
CA ILE A 145 0.29 10.57 -9.14
C ILE A 145 1.56 11.00 -8.41
N ARG A 146 1.89 12.27 -8.52
CA ARG A 146 3.05 12.87 -7.88
C ARG A 146 2.97 12.72 -6.36
N TRP A 147 4.06 12.26 -5.74
CA TRP A 147 4.13 12.01 -4.29
C TRP A 147 3.92 13.28 -3.44
N ASN A 148 4.34 14.44 -3.96
CA ASN A 148 4.23 15.75 -3.31
C ASN A 148 3.15 16.64 -3.94
N ASP A 149 2.07 16.04 -4.40
CA ASP A 149 0.91 16.75 -4.91
C ASP A 149 0.34 17.67 -3.82
N SER A 150 0.14 18.96 -4.16
CA SER A 150 -0.28 19.98 -3.20
C SER A 150 -1.75 19.89 -2.78
N GLU A 151 -2.60 19.22 -3.56
CA GLU A 151 -4.00 18.99 -3.20
C GLU A 151 -4.13 17.82 -2.23
N LEU A 152 -3.24 16.82 -2.35
CA LEU A 152 -3.18 15.68 -1.43
C LEU A 152 -2.51 16.06 -0.11
N ASP A 153 -1.47 16.89 -0.14
CA ASP A 153 -0.69 17.36 1.03
C ASP A 153 -0.33 16.22 1.99
N ILE A 154 0.23 15.13 1.45
CA ILE A 154 0.56 13.92 2.21
C ILE A 154 1.77 14.19 3.10
N ASP A 155 1.60 13.99 4.42
CA ASP A 155 2.72 13.95 5.35
C ASP A 155 3.47 12.61 5.28
N TRP A 156 4.53 12.57 4.50
CA TRP A 156 5.40 11.41 4.35
C TRP A 156 6.36 11.18 5.52
N GLN A 157 6.38 12.06 6.51
CA GLN A 157 7.29 11.99 7.67
C GLN A 157 8.76 11.89 7.25
N LEU A 158 9.14 12.61 6.19
CA LEU A 158 10.51 12.61 5.65
C LEU A 158 11.30 13.80 6.15
N ASP A 159 12.56 13.54 6.53
CA ASP A 159 13.56 14.56 6.75
C ASP A 159 14.28 14.87 5.42
N GLY A 160 13.65 15.66 4.53
CA GLY A 160 14.23 16.05 3.24
C GLY A 160 13.58 15.42 2.01
N THR A 161 14.29 15.41 0.89
CA THR A 161 13.79 14.93 -0.41
C THR A 161 13.96 13.41 -0.53
N PRO A 162 12.92 12.65 -0.93
CA PRO A 162 13.05 11.22 -1.13
C PRO A 162 13.89 10.86 -2.37
N THR A 163 14.41 9.63 -2.37
CA THR A 163 14.98 9.01 -3.56
C THR A 163 13.86 8.41 -4.40
N LEU A 164 13.75 8.81 -5.66
CA LEU A 164 12.67 8.44 -6.58
C LEU A 164 13.21 7.76 -7.83
N SER A 165 12.43 6.86 -8.40
CA SER A 165 12.65 6.40 -9.77
C SER A 165 12.28 7.50 -10.79
N ALA A 166 12.73 7.36 -12.03
CA ALA A 166 12.34 8.28 -13.11
C ALA A 166 10.80 8.32 -13.30
N LYS A 167 10.13 7.20 -13.11
CA LYS A 167 8.66 7.10 -13.19
C LYS A 167 8.00 7.92 -12.08
N ASP A 168 8.46 7.80 -10.84
CA ASP A 168 7.91 8.50 -9.69
C ASP A 168 8.15 10.01 -9.76
N GLN A 169 9.32 10.43 -10.31
CA GLN A 169 9.64 11.84 -10.58
C GLN A 169 8.68 12.48 -11.60
N ASN A 170 8.19 11.70 -12.58
CA ASN A 170 7.31 12.16 -13.64
C ASN A 170 5.82 11.93 -13.32
N GLY A 171 5.45 11.66 -12.07
CA GLY A 171 4.06 11.56 -11.63
C GLY A 171 3.27 12.83 -11.97
N LYS A 172 2.00 12.68 -12.34
CA LYS A 172 1.08 13.78 -12.64
C LYS A 172 0.48 14.34 -11.36
N ASP A 173 0.09 15.61 -11.37
CA ASP A 173 -0.75 16.17 -10.32
C ASP A 173 -2.13 15.48 -10.33
N LEU A 174 -2.79 15.37 -9.17
CA LEU A 174 -4.09 14.70 -9.02
C LEU A 174 -5.13 15.22 -10.01
N ARG A 175 -5.20 16.55 -10.19
CA ARG A 175 -6.14 17.21 -11.11
C ARG A 175 -5.93 16.84 -12.60
N ASP A 176 -4.69 16.51 -13.00
CA ASP A 176 -4.29 16.21 -14.38
C ASP A 176 -4.18 14.70 -14.63
N ALA A 177 -4.36 13.89 -13.58
CA ALA A 177 -4.26 12.44 -13.65
C ALA A 177 -5.54 11.81 -14.23
N GLU A 178 -5.37 10.69 -14.95
CA GLU A 178 -6.47 9.83 -15.38
C GLU A 178 -6.94 9.02 -14.16
N LEU A 179 -8.18 9.26 -13.71
CA LEU A 179 -8.71 8.73 -12.47
C LEU A 179 -9.96 7.87 -12.72
N PHE A 180 -10.31 7.05 -11.74
CA PHE A 180 -11.55 6.28 -11.77
C PHE A 180 -12.78 7.22 -11.69
N PRO A 181 -13.88 6.87 -12.39
CA PRO A 181 -15.12 7.64 -12.39
C PRO A 181 -15.79 7.74 -11.01
#